data_39bc1e293bf25d01eb8245edde686709
#
_entry.id   39bc1e293bf25d01eb8245edde686709
#
_cell.length_a   1.000
_cell.length_b   1.000
_cell.length_c   1.000
_cell.angle_alpha   90.00
_cell.angle_beta   90.00
_cell.angle_gamma   90.00
#
_symmetry.space_group_name_H-M   'P 1'
#
loop_
_entity.id
_entity.type
_entity.pdbx_description
1 polymer ?
#
loop_
_entity_poly.entity_id
_entity_poly.type
_entity_poly.pdbx_seq_one_letter_code
_entity_poly.pdbx_strand_id
1 'polypeptide(L)'
;VLPRTHINPPSHWVTEPKLPYSQAVRCGELIFTTGQVALDTNLTVIAATDLRGQIHAAVDDLCGVLDAADTKPADLVQLRAFYIPTNTLTSDEIMEWISQCLGFLGAAGPAITLVPVEMLMSPGVLFEIEGIAMSGQRGQSLDRTAASDPHWYGLPSPFSHILRVDQMLFTSGITTRNRAGMVLSPGDLTGQSHAVLQRLDGLLRQLGSDIRDVVKTNVFNVELGNAQDWSAPALARASYYPEPGPAATGISLRTAEPRDVMIINDVIAMRGEDGQRMARSYVWPDNHWDWPVHLPYRHGIRCGDLVFLGGQVPLNQDASVAYKGDMAAQTELSMEYIRRVLHEFGLDFTHVVRINTFYATGDTGDADESLWKRNLHARFTHFVSPGPTTTGIPLPYLAYAEMNIEIDVIAMV
;
A
#
# COMPACT_ATOMS: atom_id res chain seq x y z
N VAL A 1 -18.76 9.51 14.49
CA VAL A 1 -18.25 9.21 13.14
C VAL A 1 -17.62 10.46 12.58
N LEU A 2 -16.34 10.42 12.24
CA LEU A 2 -15.65 11.54 11.60
C LEU A 2 -16.28 11.84 10.23
N PRO A 3 -16.53 13.13 9.89
CA PRO A 3 -17.05 13.49 8.57
C PRO A 3 -16.04 13.12 7.48
N ARG A 4 -16.56 12.57 6.37
CA ARG A 4 -15.77 12.25 5.18
C ARG A 4 -16.07 13.26 4.08
N THR A 5 -15.00 13.81 3.49
CA THR A 5 -15.11 14.65 2.30
C THR A 5 -14.51 13.88 1.12
N HIS A 6 -15.35 13.64 0.12
CA HIS A 6 -14.96 12.97 -1.12
C HIS A 6 -14.58 14.02 -2.16
N ILE A 7 -13.39 13.92 -2.72
CA ILE A 7 -12.78 14.90 -3.61
C ILE A 7 -12.64 14.29 -5.01
N ASN A 8 -13.21 14.98 -6.00
CA ASN A 8 -13.13 14.61 -7.42
C ASN A 8 -12.94 15.89 -8.22
N PRO A 9 -11.70 16.30 -8.55
CA PRO A 9 -11.45 17.51 -9.30
C PRO A 9 -12.12 17.45 -10.69
N PRO A 10 -12.80 18.51 -11.15
CA PRO A 10 -13.59 18.48 -12.38
C PRO A 10 -12.74 18.31 -13.66
N SER A 11 -11.47 18.67 -13.61
CA SER A 11 -10.51 18.56 -14.71
C SER A 11 -9.73 17.23 -14.71
N HIS A 12 -10.04 16.34 -13.78
CA HIS A 12 -9.37 15.06 -13.64
C HIS A 12 -9.99 13.98 -14.54
N TRP A 13 -9.23 12.95 -14.90
CA TRP A 13 -9.76 11.81 -15.62
C TRP A 13 -10.80 11.03 -14.77
N VAL A 14 -11.79 10.46 -15.41
CA VAL A 14 -12.87 9.68 -14.79
C VAL A 14 -13.07 8.41 -15.59
N THR A 15 -13.14 7.26 -14.92
CA THR A 15 -13.39 5.98 -15.57
C THR A 15 -14.75 5.93 -16.26
N GLU A 16 -14.82 5.21 -17.37
CA GLU A 16 -16.07 4.88 -18.06
C GLU A 16 -16.31 3.34 -18.02
N PRO A 17 -17.41 2.83 -17.42
CA PRO A 17 -18.47 3.59 -16.73
C PRO A 17 -17.98 4.27 -15.45
N LYS A 18 -18.67 5.32 -15.02
CA LYS A 18 -18.35 6.04 -13.78
C LYS A 18 -18.52 5.10 -12.58
N LEU A 19 -17.43 4.84 -11.90
CA LEU A 19 -17.38 3.99 -10.71
C LEU A 19 -17.57 4.80 -9.41
N PRO A 20 -18.10 4.19 -8.33
CA PRO A 20 -18.30 4.88 -7.04
C PRO A 20 -16.99 4.96 -6.24
N TYR A 21 -15.95 5.56 -6.79
CA TYR A 21 -14.72 5.88 -6.04
C TYR A 21 -14.47 7.38 -6.05
N SER A 22 -13.51 7.83 -5.27
CA SER A 22 -13.09 9.23 -5.19
C SER A 22 -11.61 9.35 -5.48
N GLN A 23 -11.19 10.47 -6.09
CA GLN A 23 -9.78 10.76 -6.35
C GLN A 23 -9.02 11.03 -5.04
N ALA A 24 -9.70 11.63 -4.05
CA ALA A 24 -9.23 11.61 -2.67
C ALA A 24 -10.40 11.52 -1.69
N VAL A 25 -10.11 11.03 -0.48
CA VAL A 25 -11.01 11.07 0.67
C VAL A 25 -10.27 11.73 1.83
N ARG A 26 -10.81 12.82 2.34
CA ARG A 26 -10.39 13.42 3.61
C ARG A 26 -11.29 12.91 4.74
N CYS A 27 -10.67 12.42 5.81
CA CYS A 27 -11.36 12.03 7.04
C CYS A 27 -10.51 12.54 8.23
N GLY A 28 -11.03 13.53 8.96
CA GLY A 28 -10.23 14.24 9.96
C GLY A 28 -9.01 14.92 9.33
N GLU A 29 -7.84 14.65 9.87
CA GLU A 29 -6.56 15.17 9.37
C GLU A 29 -5.92 14.31 8.26
N LEU A 30 -6.44 13.12 8.04
CA LEU A 30 -5.94 12.19 7.03
C LEU A 30 -6.60 12.42 5.68
N ILE A 31 -5.79 12.43 4.64
CA ILE A 31 -6.19 12.48 3.24
C ILE A 31 -5.58 11.27 2.53
N PHE A 32 -6.42 10.45 1.94
CA PHE A 32 -6.02 9.32 1.12
C PHE A 32 -6.25 9.67 -0.34
N THR A 33 -5.35 9.29 -1.24
CA THR A 33 -5.54 9.50 -2.68
C THR A 33 -5.70 8.15 -3.40
N THR A 34 -6.46 8.15 -4.48
CA THR A 34 -6.48 7.06 -5.48
C THR A 34 -5.14 7.02 -6.20
N GLY A 35 -4.76 5.86 -6.74
CA GLY A 35 -3.60 5.71 -7.61
C GLY A 35 -3.70 6.65 -8.81
N GLN A 36 -2.71 7.52 -8.95
CA GLN A 36 -2.63 8.48 -10.06
C GLN A 36 -1.74 7.93 -11.15
N VAL A 37 -2.23 8.00 -12.38
CA VAL A 37 -1.57 7.50 -13.59
C VAL A 37 -1.59 8.58 -14.68
N ALA A 38 -0.68 8.50 -15.61
CA ALA A 38 -0.56 9.46 -16.71
C ALA A 38 -1.66 9.28 -17.77
N LEU A 39 -2.89 9.70 -17.45
CA LEU A 39 -4.04 9.68 -18.35
C LEU A 39 -4.56 11.10 -18.58
N ASP A 40 -5.00 11.36 -19.83
CA ASP A 40 -5.79 12.58 -20.11
C ASP A 40 -7.28 12.37 -19.76
N THR A 41 -8.08 13.40 -19.88
CA THR A 41 -9.53 13.37 -19.62
C THR A 41 -10.33 12.44 -20.55
N ASN A 42 -9.72 11.94 -21.62
CA ASN A 42 -10.28 10.96 -22.55
C ASN A 42 -9.79 9.54 -22.26
N LEU A 43 -9.09 9.34 -21.12
CA LEU A 43 -8.44 8.08 -20.73
C LEU A 43 -7.33 7.63 -21.70
N THR A 44 -6.72 8.56 -22.43
CA THR A 44 -5.57 8.28 -23.30
C THR A 44 -4.29 8.37 -22.50
N VAL A 45 -3.42 7.37 -22.66
CA VAL A 45 -2.13 7.36 -21.95
C VAL A 45 -1.22 8.48 -22.46
N ILE A 46 -0.82 9.35 -21.55
CA ILE A 46 0.14 10.43 -21.82
C ILE A 46 1.55 9.83 -21.79
N ALA A 47 2.41 10.19 -22.76
CA ALA A 47 3.81 9.77 -22.83
C ALA A 47 3.99 8.23 -22.73
N ALA A 48 3.24 7.45 -23.50
CA ALA A 48 3.09 5.99 -23.40
C ALA A 48 4.42 5.18 -23.43
N THR A 49 5.54 5.77 -23.88
CA THR A 49 6.86 5.11 -23.91
C THR A 49 7.93 5.84 -23.09
N ASP A 50 7.53 6.88 -22.36
CA ASP A 50 8.44 7.72 -21.58
C ASP A 50 8.07 7.68 -20.08
N LEU A 51 8.80 6.86 -19.33
CA LEU A 51 8.59 6.73 -17.89
C LEU A 51 8.75 8.07 -17.15
N ARG A 52 9.69 8.94 -17.55
CA ARG A 52 9.87 10.26 -16.92
C ARG A 52 8.66 11.16 -17.17
N GLY A 53 8.17 11.18 -18.41
CA GLY A 53 6.97 11.91 -18.77
C GLY A 53 5.76 11.44 -18.00
N GLN A 54 5.63 10.13 -17.77
CA GLN A 54 4.53 9.57 -16.97
C GLN A 54 4.66 9.87 -15.47
N ILE A 55 5.88 9.82 -14.91
CA ILE A 55 6.12 10.26 -13.53
C ILE A 55 5.67 11.71 -13.35
N HIS A 56 6.07 12.59 -14.29
CA HIS A 56 5.69 14.00 -14.22
C HIS A 56 4.16 14.17 -14.25
N ALA A 57 3.49 13.57 -15.22
CA ALA A 57 2.03 13.69 -15.34
C ALA A 57 1.28 13.13 -14.14
N ALA A 58 1.65 11.94 -13.67
CA ALA A 58 0.99 11.31 -12.51
C ALA A 58 1.24 12.09 -11.20
N VAL A 59 2.42 12.69 -11.03
CA VAL A 59 2.72 13.54 -9.86
C VAL A 59 1.98 14.88 -9.96
N ASP A 60 1.83 15.46 -11.15
CA ASP A 60 1.01 16.66 -11.35
C ASP A 60 -0.46 16.39 -11.01
N ASP A 61 -1.00 15.24 -11.42
CA ASP A 61 -2.36 14.82 -11.06
C ASP A 61 -2.50 14.64 -9.54
N LEU A 62 -1.52 13.99 -8.89
CA LEU A 62 -1.49 13.87 -7.44
C LEU A 62 -1.49 15.25 -6.74
N CYS A 63 -0.68 16.18 -7.21
CA CYS A 63 -0.65 17.55 -6.68
C CYS A 63 -2.00 18.27 -6.87
N GLY A 64 -2.64 18.10 -8.03
CA GLY A 64 -3.97 18.65 -8.31
C GLY A 64 -5.06 18.07 -7.41
N VAL A 65 -4.99 16.78 -7.11
CA VAL A 65 -5.91 16.12 -6.17
C VAL A 65 -5.69 16.60 -4.74
N LEU A 66 -4.43 16.79 -4.32
CA LEU A 66 -4.09 17.32 -2.99
C LEU A 66 -4.57 18.77 -2.84
N ASP A 67 -4.37 19.63 -3.85
CA ASP A 67 -4.86 21.02 -3.85
C ASP A 67 -6.38 21.08 -3.71
N ALA A 68 -7.10 20.25 -4.46
CA ALA A 68 -8.56 20.12 -4.36
C ALA A 68 -9.03 19.56 -2.99
N ALA A 69 -8.14 18.94 -2.24
CA ALA A 69 -8.38 18.47 -0.87
C ALA A 69 -7.97 19.50 0.20
N ASP A 70 -7.71 20.76 -0.15
CA ASP A 70 -7.18 21.80 0.75
C ASP A 70 -5.90 21.33 1.48
N THR A 71 -4.99 20.67 0.76
CA THR A 71 -3.71 20.22 1.29
C THR A 71 -2.62 20.37 0.21
N LYS A 72 -1.40 20.11 0.52
CA LYS A 72 -0.27 20.36 -0.38
C LYS A 72 0.72 19.20 -0.36
N PRO A 73 1.59 19.06 -1.37
CA PRO A 73 2.61 18.01 -1.42
C PRO A 73 3.48 17.95 -0.16
N ALA A 74 3.76 19.09 0.48
CA ALA A 74 4.53 19.13 1.73
C ALA A 74 3.83 18.44 2.93
N ASP A 75 2.54 18.17 2.84
CA ASP A 75 1.75 17.48 3.86
C ASP A 75 1.69 15.96 3.63
N LEU A 76 2.23 15.45 2.52
CA LEU A 76 2.38 14.01 2.28
C LEU A 76 3.20 13.37 3.40
N VAL A 77 2.71 12.23 3.91
CA VAL A 77 3.37 11.44 4.95
C VAL A 77 3.85 10.08 4.43
N GLN A 78 3.13 9.51 3.49
CA GLN A 78 3.51 8.28 2.82
C GLN A 78 3.17 8.36 1.34
N LEU A 79 4.08 7.87 0.50
CA LEU A 79 3.89 7.62 -0.92
C LEU A 79 4.13 6.15 -1.21
N ARG A 80 3.33 5.60 -2.10
CA ARG A 80 3.62 4.31 -2.74
C ARG A 80 3.53 4.49 -4.23
N ALA A 81 4.58 4.08 -4.93
CA ALA A 81 4.63 4.14 -6.38
C ALA A 81 4.91 2.76 -6.96
N PHE A 82 4.16 2.42 -7.99
CA PHE A 82 4.33 1.21 -8.79
C PHE A 82 4.86 1.61 -10.17
N TYR A 83 5.84 0.88 -10.68
CA TYR A 83 6.43 1.21 -11.96
C TYR A 83 6.84 -0.03 -12.73
N ILE A 84 6.81 0.07 -14.05
CA ILE A 84 7.34 -0.96 -14.93
C ILE A 84 8.83 -0.68 -15.13
N PRO A 85 9.74 -1.59 -14.70
CA PRO A 85 11.17 -1.41 -14.88
C PRO A 85 11.53 -1.22 -16.35
N THR A 86 12.39 -0.25 -16.63
CA THR A 86 12.92 0.03 -17.96
C THR A 86 14.45 -0.02 -17.94
N ASN A 87 15.07 -0.18 -19.09
CA ASN A 87 16.54 -0.11 -19.18
C ASN A 87 17.08 1.34 -19.11
N THR A 88 16.19 2.32 -18.89
CA THR A 88 16.52 3.75 -18.96
C THR A 88 16.64 4.43 -17.60
N LEU A 89 16.00 3.89 -16.56
CA LEU A 89 15.99 4.46 -15.20
C LEU A 89 16.16 3.37 -14.14
N THR A 90 17.00 3.65 -13.17
CA THR A 90 17.11 2.87 -11.94
C THR A 90 16.03 3.29 -10.91
N SER A 91 15.77 2.46 -9.93
CA SER A 91 14.87 2.79 -8.82
C SER A 91 15.25 4.10 -8.10
N ASP A 92 16.55 4.39 -8.00
CA ASP A 92 17.06 5.60 -7.36
C ASP A 92 16.76 6.85 -8.20
N GLU A 93 16.99 6.78 -9.51
CA GLU A 93 16.66 7.86 -10.44
C GLU A 93 15.15 8.12 -10.53
N ILE A 94 14.33 7.08 -10.42
CA ILE A 94 12.85 7.21 -10.33
C ILE A 94 12.48 7.99 -9.06
N MET A 95 13.04 7.64 -7.90
CA MET A 95 12.78 8.39 -6.66
C MET A 95 13.27 9.83 -6.72
N GLU A 96 14.45 10.08 -7.30
CA GLU A 96 14.95 11.44 -7.54
C GLU A 96 14.00 12.24 -8.42
N TRP A 97 13.48 11.62 -9.48
CA TRP A 97 12.55 12.27 -10.39
C TRP A 97 11.21 12.59 -9.73
N ILE A 98 10.65 11.67 -8.95
CA ILE A 98 9.45 11.92 -8.12
C ILE A 98 9.70 13.11 -7.19
N SER A 99 10.85 13.14 -6.50
CA SER A 99 11.23 14.24 -5.61
C SER A 99 11.29 15.59 -6.33
N GLN A 100 11.86 15.63 -7.53
CA GLN A 100 11.93 16.85 -8.35
C GLN A 100 10.55 17.32 -8.77
N CYS A 101 9.68 16.42 -9.22
CA CYS A 101 8.31 16.74 -9.66
C CYS A 101 7.46 17.28 -8.50
N LEU A 102 7.60 16.70 -7.29
CA LEU A 102 6.89 17.18 -6.10
C LEU A 102 7.36 18.55 -5.62
N GLY A 103 8.53 19.01 -6.05
CA GLY A 103 9.07 20.32 -5.67
C GLY A 103 9.26 20.49 -4.18
N PHE A 104 9.62 19.42 -3.46
CA PHE A 104 9.72 19.47 -2.02
C PHE A 104 10.76 20.43 -1.50
N LEU A 105 10.35 21.12 -0.49
CA LEU A 105 11.10 22.17 0.18
C LEU A 105 11.10 21.89 1.69
N GLY A 106 11.98 21.02 2.16
CA GLY A 106 12.07 20.76 3.58
C GLY A 106 12.85 19.48 3.93
N ALA A 107 13.33 19.39 5.19
CA ALA A 107 14.18 18.32 5.68
C ALA A 107 13.43 17.04 6.09
N ALA A 108 12.10 17.07 6.20
CA ALA A 108 11.26 15.97 6.69
C ALA A 108 10.19 15.59 5.65
N GLY A 109 10.62 15.05 4.52
CA GLY A 109 9.73 14.58 3.46
C GLY A 109 9.05 13.24 3.79
N PRO A 110 8.10 12.81 2.95
CA PRO A 110 7.34 11.61 3.20
C PRO A 110 8.21 10.35 3.18
N ALA A 111 7.70 9.29 3.80
CA ALA A 111 8.14 7.94 3.52
C ALA A 111 7.73 7.54 2.09
N ILE A 112 8.56 6.78 1.38
CA ILE A 112 8.27 6.32 0.02
C ILE A 112 8.53 4.82 -0.12
N THR A 113 7.57 4.11 -0.72
CA THR A 113 7.72 2.72 -1.14
C THR A 113 7.63 2.66 -2.66
N LEU A 114 8.70 2.22 -3.30
CA LEU A 114 8.78 2.05 -4.75
C LEU A 114 8.75 0.55 -5.07
N VAL A 115 7.76 0.12 -5.86
CA VAL A 115 7.48 -1.28 -6.14
C VAL A 115 7.56 -1.53 -7.65
N PRO A 116 8.52 -2.33 -8.13
CA PRO A 116 8.55 -2.74 -9.52
C PRO A 116 7.44 -3.76 -9.80
N VAL A 117 6.75 -3.60 -10.92
CA VAL A 117 5.70 -4.51 -11.40
C VAL A 117 5.86 -4.78 -12.88
N GLU A 118 5.32 -5.89 -13.37
CA GLU A 118 5.43 -6.26 -14.78
C GLU A 118 4.41 -5.54 -15.66
N MET A 119 3.32 -5.08 -15.07
CA MET A 119 2.23 -4.44 -15.79
C MET A 119 1.47 -3.47 -14.89
N LEU A 120 0.74 -2.55 -15.48
CA LEU A 120 -0.22 -1.65 -14.83
C LEU A 120 -1.56 -1.71 -15.55
N MET A 121 -2.54 -0.92 -15.11
CA MET A 121 -3.96 -1.03 -15.48
C MET A 121 -4.26 -1.06 -16.98
N SER A 122 -3.40 -0.51 -17.83
CA SER A 122 -3.59 -0.46 -19.28
C SER A 122 -2.25 -0.53 -20.02
N PRO A 123 -2.22 -1.08 -21.23
CA PRO A 123 -1.02 -1.05 -22.08
C PRO A 123 -0.50 0.38 -22.25
N GLY A 124 0.81 0.57 -22.05
CA GLY A 124 1.48 1.86 -22.16
C GLY A 124 1.49 2.68 -20.87
N VAL A 125 0.75 2.32 -19.83
CA VAL A 125 0.92 2.87 -18.48
C VAL A 125 2.17 2.25 -17.86
N LEU A 126 3.13 3.09 -17.46
CA LEU A 126 4.43 2.69 -16.91
C LEU A 126 4.61 3.07 -15.44
N PHE A 127 3.71 3.90 -14.90
CA PHE A 127 3.85 4.46 -13.56
C PHE A 127 2.47 4.76 -12.93
N GLU A 128 2.34 4.41 -11.67
CA GLU A 128 1.17 4.73 -10.83
C GLU A 128 1.64 5.14 -9.43
N ILE A 129 1.06 6.20 -8.85
CA ILE A 129 1.43 6.69 -7.53
C ILE A 129 0.21 7.01 -6.67
N GLU A 130 0.21 6.55 -5.41
CA GLU A 130 -0.77 6.90 -4.40
C GLU A 130 -0.11 7.57 -3.21
N GLY A 131 -0.88 8.33 -2.43
CA GLY A 131 -0.38 9.02 -1.26
C GLY A 131 -1.32 8.99 -0.06
N ILE A 132 -0.71 9.15 1.11
CA ILE A 132 -1.40 9.58 2.33
C ILE A 132 -0.80 10.92 2.71
N ALA A 133 -1.66 11.92 2.95
CA ALA A 133 -1.27 13.21 3.51
C ALA A 133 -1.91 13.43 4.87
N MET A 134 -1.28 14.25 5.70
CA MET A 134 -1.82 14.69 6.99
C MET A 134 -1.73 16.21 7.07
N SER A 135 -2.88 16.85 7.23
CA SER A 135 -2.95 18.30 7.46
C SER A 135 -4.10 18.63 8.40
N GLY A 136 -3.89 19.60 9.27
CA GLY A 136 -4.91 20.14 10.15
C GLY A 136 -6.05 20.82 9.38
N GLN A 137 -7.00 21.37 10.11
CA GLN A 137 -8.12 22.10 9.51
C GLN A 137 -7.61 23.28 8.65
N ARG A 138 -8.24 23.48 7.48
CA ARG A 138 -7.88 24.54 6.52
C ARG A 138 -6.45 24.44 5.98
N GLY A 139 -5.91 23.23 5.83
CA GLY A 139 -4.58 23.00 5.25
C GLY A 139 -3.41 23.43 6.15
N GLN A 140 -3.62 23.56 7.46
CA GLN A 140 -2.53 23.80 8.39
C GLN A 140 -1.58 22.61 8.40
N SER A 141 -0.29 22.83 8.15
CA SER A 141 0.73 21.78 8.27
C SER A 141 0.91 21.36 9.72
N LEU A 142 1.05 20.05 9.92
CA LEU A 142 1.34 19.44 11.22
C LEU A 142 2.84 19.33 11.44
N ASP A 143 3.25 19.31 12.72
CA ASP A 143 4.64 19.08 13.09
C ASP A 143 5.08 17.67 12.68
N ARG A 144 6.29 17.57 12.12
CA ARG A 144 6.83 16.32 11.62
C ARG A 144 8.29 16.11 12.02
N THR A 145 8.61 14.88 12.35
CA THR A 145 9.96 14.45 12.69
C THR A 145 10.35 13.26 11.83
N ALA A 146 11.47 13.36 11.14
CA ALA A 146 11.97 12.30 10.29
C ALA A 146 13.29 11.75 10.80
N ALA A 147 13.57 10.49 10.50
CA ALA A 147 14.87 9.87 10.76
C ALA A 147 15.29 8.98 9.60
N SER A 148 16.61 8.80 9.51
CA SER A 148 17.24 7.89 8.55
C SER A 148 18.47 7.26 9.23
N ASP A 149 18.69 5.98 8.96
CA ASP A 149 19.87 5.29 9.50
C ASP A 149 21.07 5.51 8.56
N PRO A 150 22.18 6.09 9.07
CA PRO A 150 23.35 6.39 8.25
C PRO A 150 24.11 5.15 7.77
N HIS A 151 23.83 3.97 8.31
CA HIS A 151 24.46 2.71 7.92
C HIS A 151 23.78 2.06 6.70
N TRP A 152 22.62 2.57 6.30
CA TRP A 152 21.83 2.05 5.19
C TRP A 152 21.97 2.91 3.96
N TYR A 153 21.45 2.36 2.86
CA TYR A 153 21.34 3.09 1.61
C TYR A 153 20.48 4.34 1.83
N GLY A 154 21.03 5.50 1.49
CA GLY A 154 20.34 6.77 1.65
C GLY A 154 19.26 6.96 0.61
N LEU A 155 18.08 7.39 1.02
CA LEU A 155 17.04 7.83 0.09
C LEU A 155 17.38 9.22 -0.46
N PRO A 156 17.02 9.53 -1.72
CA PRO A 156 17.17 10.89 -2.22
C PRO A 156 16.32 11.86 -1.41
N SER A 157 16.88 13.06 -1.17
CA SER A 157 16.14 14.11 -0.47
C SER A 157 14.90 14.52 -1.27
N PRO A 158 13.76 14.78 -0.61
CA PRO A 158 13.57 14.91 0.84
C PRO A 158 13.07 13.63 1.54
N PHE A 159 12.99 12.49 0.84
CA PHE A 159 12.44 11.26 1.41
C PHE A 159 13.19 10.81 2.66
N SER A 160 12.45 10.23 3.59
CA SER A 160 12.94 9.76 4.87
C SER A 160 12.69 8.27 5.05
N HIS A 161 13.58 7.55 5.72
CA HIS A 161 13.34 6.14 6.03
C HIS A 161 12.15 5.96 6.97
N ILE A 162 11.93 6.92 7.86
CA ILE A 162 10.77 6.96 8.75
C ILE A 162 10.38 8.42 9.01
N LEU A 163 9.07 8.67 9.03
CA LEU A 163 8.45 9.94 9.35
C LEU A 163 7.44 9.75 10.46
N ARG A 164 7.46 10.61 11.47
CA ARG A 164 6.43 10.73 12.50
C ARG A 164 5.67 12.03 12.30
N VAL A 165 4.33 11.95 12.33
CA VAL A 165 3.41 13.08 12.41
C VAL A 165 2.40 12.73 13.49
N ASP A 166 2.32 13.54 14.53
CA ASP A 166 1.51 13.29 15.71
C ASP A 166 1.74 11.86 16.28
N GLN A 167 0.69 11.08 16.35
CA GLN A 167 0.71 9.70 16.86
C GLN A 167 1.08 8.65 15.79
N MET A 168 1.20 9.03 14.52
CA MET A 168 1.43 8.11 13.41
C MET A 168 2.89 8.11 12.97
N LEU A 169 3.41 6.94 12.66
CA LEU A 169 4.74 6.73 12.11
C LEU A 169 4.62 5.95 10.80
N PHE A 170 5.27 6.43 9.77
CA PHE A 170 5.27 5.84 8.43
C PHE A 170 6.70 5.50 8.04
N THR A 171 6.96 4.28 7.60
CA THR A 171 8.27 3.93 7.05
C THR A 171 8.23 3.89 5.53
N SER A 172 9.35 4.21 4.92
CA SER A 172 9.61 3.86 3.52
C SER A 172 9.65 2.34 3.32
N GLY A 173 9.60 1.90 2.10
CA GLY A 173 9.85 0.51 1.73
C GLY A 173 11.29 0.13 2.08
N ILE A 174 11.46 -0.59 3.18
CA ILE A 174 12.79 -1.01 3.67
C ILE A 174 13.22 -2.27 2.94
N THR A 175 14.46 -2.24 2.45
CA THR A 175 15.15 -3.35 1.79
C THR A 175 16.41 -3.72 2.55
N THR A 176 17.21 -4.65 2.03
CA THR A 176 18.47 -5.07 2.64
C THR A 176 19.71 -4.36 2.06
N ARG A 177 19.54 -3.24 1.35
CA ARG A 177 20.68 -2.45 0.84
C ARG A 177 21.41 -1.76 1.98
N ASN A 178 22.73 -1.93 2.01
CA ASN A 178 23.60 -1.18 2.92
C ASN A 178 23.97 0.18 2.31
N ARG A 179 24.73 0.99 3.08
CA ARG A 179 25.17 2.32 2.65
C ARG A 179 25.96 2.33 1.31
N ALA A 180 26.65 1.25 1.00
CA ALA A 180 27.40 1.11 -0.26
C ALA A 180 26.51 0.63 -1.44
N GLY A 181 25.19 0.48 -1.22
CA GLY A 181 24.27 -0.02 -2.22
C GLY A 181 24.27 -1.56 -2.38
N MET A 182 25.10 -2.28 -1.63
CA MET A 182 25.14 -3.74 -1.70
C MET A 182 23.95 -4.35 -1.00
N VAL A 183 23.37 -5.39 -1.61
CA VAL A 183 22.30 -6.19 -1.02
C VAL A 183 22.88 -7.19 -0.03
N LEU A 184 22.37 -7.23 1.19
CA LEU A 184 22.74 -8.22 2.19
C LEU A 184 21.95 -9.51 1.98
N SER A 185 22.60 -10.67 2.17
CA SER A 185 21.98 -11.97 1.96
C SER A 185 21.30 -12.12 0.57
N PRO A 186 22.02 -11.89 -0.54
CA PRO A 186 21.45 -11.96 -1.88
C PRO A 186 20.86 -13.36 -2.14
N GLY A 187 19.65 -13.43 -2.70
CA GLY A 187 18.96 -14.69 -2.99
C GLY A 187 18.38 -15.43 -1.77
N ASP A 188 18.51 -14.89 -0.55
CA ASP A 188 17.95 -15.48 0.68
C ASP A 188 16.81 -14.61 1.22
N LEU A 189 15.57 -14.89 0.79
CA LEU A 189 14.38 -14.16 1.23
C LEU A 189 14.16 -14.25 2.76
N THR A 190 14.49 -15.38 3.37
CA THR A 190 14.35 -15.57 4.82
C THR A 190 15.35 -14.69 5.59
N GLY A 191 16.63 -14.73 5.20
CA GLY A 191 17.66 -13.88 5.76
C GLY A 191 17.40 -12.39 5.54
N GLN A 192 16.91 -12.01 4.36
CA GLN A 192 16.49 -10.64 4.07
C GLN A 192 15.28 -10.22 4.91
N SER A 193 14.32 -11.12 5.14
CA SER A 193 13.17 -10.86 6.03
C SER A 193 13.63 -10.51 7.45
N HIS A 194 14.54 -11.27 8.03
CA HIS A 194 15.12 -10.94 9.35
C HIS A 194 15.80 -9.57 9.35
N ALA A 195 16.66 -9.30 8.35
CA ALA A 195 17.40 -8.04 8.28
C ALA A 195 16.48 -6.83 8.16
N VAL A 196 15.42 -6.93 7.35
CA VAL A 196 14.42 -5.86 7.16
C VAL A 196 13.66 -5.59 8.45
N LEU A 197 13.17 -6.62 9.17
CA LEU A 197 12.44 -6.43 10.42
C LEU A 197 13.32 -5.83 11.54
N GLN A 198 14.59 -6.23 11.65
CA GLN A 198 15.54 -5.60 12.56
C GLN A 198 15.72 -4.11 12.25
N ARG A 199 15.81 -3.76 10.98
CA ARG A 199 15.93 -2.36 10.53
C ARG A 199 14.68 -1.57 10.86
N LEU A 200 13.50 -2.11 10.58
CA LEU A 200 12.21 -1.48 10.91
C LEU A 200 12.11 -1.17 12.42
N ASP A 201 12.43 -2.14 13.29
CA ASP A 201 12.41 -1.91 14.73
C ASP A 201 13.43 -0.83 15.14
N GLY A 202 14.63 -0.84 14.55
CA GLY A 202 15.64 0.19 14.77
C GLY A 202 15.18 1.60 14.39
N LEU A 203 14.52 1.76 13.25
CA LEU A 203 13.95 3.03 12.80
C LEU A 203 12.83 3.51 13.71
N LEU A 204 11.90 2.63 14.07
CA LEU A 204 10.81 2.96 14.99
C LEU A 204 11.35 3.48 16.32
N ARG A 205 12.40 2.85 16.88
CA ARG A 205 13.05 3.28 18.12
C ARG A 205 13.68 4.67 18.05
N GLN A 206 14.18 5.08 16.88
CA GLN A 206 14.73 6.44 16.71
C GLN A 206 13.67 7.54 16.93
N LEU A 207 12.38 7.22 16.68
CA LEU A 207 11.26 8.16 16.85
C LEU A 207 10.36 7.79 18.05
N GLY A 208 10.90 7.07 19.06
CA GLY A 208 10.24 6.79 20.32
C GLY A 208 9.14 5.70 20.24
N SER A 209 9.17 4.86 19.21
CA SER A 209 8.25 3.73 19.02
C SER A 209 9.02 2.39 19.01
N ASP A 210 8.37 1.29 18.74
CA ASP A 210 9.00 -0.02 18.52
C ASP A 210 8.09 -0.92 17.67
N ILE A 211 8.57 -2.10 17.30
CA ILE A 211 7.86 -3.05 16.44
C ILE A 211 6.47 -3.45 16.97
N ARG A 212 6.24 -3.37 18.29
CA ARG A 212 4.96 -3.67 18.92
C ARG A 212 3.93 -2.57 18.70
N ASP A 213 4.32 -1.43 18.15
CA ASP A 213 3.43 -0.32 17.82
C ASP A 213 2.94 -0.38 16.38
N VAL A 214 3.46 -1.31 15.57
CA VAL A 214 3.01 -1.53 14.20
C VAL A 214 1.56 -1.97 14.18
N VAL A 215 0.75 -1.26 13.41
CA VAL A 215 -0.69 -1.55 13.19
C VAL A 215 -0.92 -2.13 11.78
N LYS A 216 -0.07 -1.78 10.82
CA LYS A 216 -0.13 -2.29 9.45
C LYS A 216 1.28 -2.60 8.93
N THR A 217 1.44 -3.73 8.27
CA THR A 217 2.65 -4.09 7.52
C THR A 217 2.28 -4.48 6.11
N ASN A 218 2.97 -3.90 5.12
CA ASN A 218 2.84 -4.27 3.72
C ASN A 218 4.17 -4.84 3.25
N VAL A 219 4.12 -6.02 2.67
CA VAL A 219 5.29 -6.78 2.27
C VAL A 219 5.17 -7.14 0.80
N PHE A 220 6.17 -6.78 0.03
CA PHE A 220 6.33 -7.16 -1.38
C PHE A 220 7.51 -8.11 -1.46
N ASN A 221 7.26 -9.39 -1.78
CA ASN A 221 8.29 -10.44 -1.79
C ASN A 221 8.52 -10.96 -3.20
N VAL A 222 9.78 -11.23 -3.54
CA VAL A 222 10.11 -12.02 -4.73
C VAL A 222 9.92 -13.49 -4.40
N GLU A 223 8.88 -14.10 -4.93
CA GLU A 223 8.49 -15.49 -4.67
C GLU A 223 7.74 -16.07 -5.88
N LEU A 224 7.58 -17.39 -5.93
CA LEU A 224 7.02 -18.10 -7.09
C LEU A 224 5.49 -18.33 -7.00
N GLY A 225 4.79 -17.66 -6.09
CA GLY A 225 3.33 -17.75 -5.97
C GLY A 225 2.84 -19.09 -5.44
N ASN A 226 3.55 -19.68 -4.50
CA ASN A 226 3.15 -20.91 -3.82
C ASN A 226 3.45 -20.88 -2.32
N ALA A 227 2.64 -21.60 -1.52
CA ALA A 227 2.75 -21.57 -0.07
C ALA A 227 4.09 -22.09 0.48
N GLN A 228 4.81 -22.93 -0.25
CA GLN A 228 6.10 -23.47 0.18
C GLN A 228 7.17 -22.38 0.15
N ASP A 229 7.13 -21.48 -0.81
CA ASP A 229 8.13 -20.44 -0.95
C ASP A 229 7.95 -19.32 0.08
N TRP A 230 6.71 -18.93 0.41
CA TRP A 230 6.47 -17.79 1.30
C TRP A 230 6.38 -18.13 2.80
N SER A 231 6.13 -19.41 3.17
CA SER A 231 5.88 -19.79 4.57
C SER A 231 7.09 -19.53 5.48
N ALA A 232 8.29 -19.95 5.10
CA ALA A 232 9.49 -19.75 5.91
C ALA A 232 9.85 -18.25 6.07
N PRO A 233 9.89 -17.43 5.02
CA PRO A 233 10.10 -15.99 5.19
C PRO A 233 8.96 -15.30 5.96
N ALA A 234 7.71 -15.76 5.85
CA ALA A 234 6.60 -15.24 6.65
C ALA A 234 6.79 -15.54 8.15
N LEU A 235 7.18 -16.76 8.51
CA LEU A 235 7.52 -17.11 9.89
C LEU A 235 8.70 -16.30 10.43
N ALA A 236 9.72 -16.05 9.62
CA ALA A 236 10.84 -15.20 9.98
C ALA A 236 10.37 -13.78 10.35
N ARG A 237 9.53 -13.16 9.54
CA ARG A 237 8.93 -11.84 9.83
C ARG A 237 8.01 -11.89 11.05
N ALA A 238 7.16 -12.91 11.13
CA ALA A 238 6.22 -13.10 12.23
C ALA A 238 6.89 -13.16 13.59
N SER A 239 8.11 -13.71 13.67
CA SER A 239 8.85 -13.84 14.93
C SER A 239 9.20 -12.51 15.61
N TYR A 240 9.09 -11.38 14.90
CA TYR A 240 9.34 -10.04 15.45
C TYR A 240 8.10 -9.42 16.10
N TYR A 241 6.91 -9.90 15.75
CA TYR A 241 5.66 -9.35 16.27
C TYR A 241 5.15 -10.16 17.46
N PRO A 242 4.69 -9.50 18.54
CA PRO A 242 3.95 -10.19 19.58
C PRO A 242 2.60 -10.68 19.05
N GLU A 243 2.00 -11.62 19.72
CA GLU A 243 0.62 -12.01 19.48
C GLU A 243 -0.32 -11.31 20.46
N PRO A 244 -1.39 -10.65 20.01
CA PRO A 244 -1.79 -10.41 18.61
C PRO A 244 -0.92 -9.41 17.89
N GLY A 245 -0.59 -9.69 16.62
CA GLY A 245 0.25 -8.86 15.75
C GLY A 245 -0.54 -7.87 14.88
N PRO A 246 0.13 -7.18 13.95
CA PRO A 246 -0.49 -6.20 13.06
C PRO A 246 -1.40 -6.84 12.01
N ALA A 247 -2.18 -5.99 11.31
CA ALA A 247 -2.77 -6.34 10.04
C ALA A 247 -1.65 -6.43 8.96
N ALA A 248 -1.63 -7.51 8.19
CA ALA A 248 -0.58 -7.77 7.20
C ALA A 248 -1.16 -7.95 5.80
N THR A 249 -0.50 -7.38 4.80
CA THR A 249 -0.74 -7.60 3.37
C THR A 249 0.57 -8.06 2.74
N GLY A 250 0.54 -9.21 2.06
CA GLY A 250 1.73 -9.84 1.48
C GLY A 250 1.57 -10.08 -0.01
N ILE A 251 2.33 -9.38 -0.84
CA ILE A 251 2.21 -9.37 -2.30
C ILE A 251 3.42 -10.04 -2.94
N SER A 252 3.14 -11.00 -3.81
CA SER A 252 4.14 -11.70 -4.61
C SER A 252 4.62 -10.82 -5.76
N LEU A 253 5.93 -10.67 -5.90
CA LEU A 253 6.59 -10.06 -7.04
C LEU A 253 7.42 -11.10 -7.78
N ARG A 254 7.59 -10.93 -9.08
CA ARG A 254 8.53 -11.74 -9.87
C ARG A 254 9.97 -11.27 -9.70
N THR A 255 10.15 -9.97 -9.57
CA THR A 255 11.46 -9.33 -9.40
C THR A 255 11.35 -8.15 -8.46
N ALA A 256 12.45 -7.75 -7.85
CA ALA A 256 12.59 -6.47 -7.17
C ALA A 256 13.87 -5.77 -7.64
N GLU A 257 13.98 -4.49 -7.34
CA GLU A 257 15.14 -3.67 -7.69
C GLU A 257 15.76 -3.03 -6.45
N PRO A 258 17.09 -2.93 -6.41
CA PRO A 258 18.04 -3.50 -7.38
C PRO A 258 18.03 -5.03 -7.35
N ARG A 259 18.62 -5.64 -8.37
CA ARG A 259 18.75 -7.11 -8.47
C ARG A 259 19.23 -7.70 -7.14
N ASP A 260 18.74 -8.90 -6.79
CA ASP A 260 19.01 -9.64 -5.55
C ASP A 260 18.31 -9.10 -4.29
N VAL A 261 17.62 -7.96 -4.34
CA VAL A 261 16.61 -7.61 -3.35
C VAL A 261 15.43 -8.56 -3.52
N MET A 262 14.99 -9.17 -2.43
CA MET A 262 13.87 -10.12 -2.44
C MET A 262 12.69 -9.66 -1.59
N ILE A 263 12.83 -8.55 -0.87
CA ILE A 263 11.79 -8.02 0.00
C ILE A 263 11.84 -6.50 0.06
N ILE A 264 10.65 -5.90 -0.04
CA ILE A 264 10.38 -4.50 0.26
C ILE A 264 9.28 -4.51 1.31
N ASN A 265 9.52 -3.88 2.47
CA ASN A 265 8.53 -3.87 3.55
C ASN A 265 8.35 -2.46 4.10
N ASP A 266 7.14 -1.94 4.07
CA ASP A 266 6.76 -0.72 4.78
C ASP A 266 5.80 -1.03 5.93
N VAL A 267 5.79 -0.14 6.94
CA VAL A 267 4.87 -0.25 8.06
C VAL A 267 4.24 1.09 8.41
N ILE A 268 3.03 1.01 8.96
CA ILE A 268 2.41 2.09 9.71
C ILE A 268 2.40 1.67 11.17
N ALA A 269 2.92 2.53 12.05
CA ALA A 269 2.88 2.33 13.49
C ALA A 269 2.15 3.50 14.16
N MET A 270 1.59 3.25 15.35
CA MET A 270 0.87 4.28 16.11
C MET A 270 1.32 4.28 17.57
N ARG A 271 1.77 5.44 18.05
CA ARG A 271 2.24 5.68 19.40
C ARG A 271 1.73 7.03 19.88
N GLY A 272 1.20 7.09 21.10
CA GLY A 272 0.74 8.34 21.67
C GLY A 272 1.84 9.41 21.72
N GLU A 273 1.44 10.66 21.64
CA GLU A 273 2.37 11.80 21.73
C GLU A 273 3.01 11.89 23.12
N ASP A 274 2.30 11.41 24.16
CA ASP A 274 2.81 11.24 25.52
C ASP A 274 3.87 10.13 25.66
N GLY A 275 4.20 9.45 24.57
CA GLY A 275 5.12 8.34 24.53
C GLY A 275 4.53 7.03 25.07
N GLN A 276 3.24 6.96 25.36
CA GLN A 276 2.59 5.74 25.79
C GLN A 276 2.06 4.92 24.61
N ARG A 277 1.92 3.61 24.81
CA ARG A 277 1.34 2.73 23.79
C ARG A 277 -0.16 2.96 23.73
N MET A 278 -0.67 3.22 22.53
CA MET A 278 -2.08 3.39 22.28
C MET A 278 -2.84 2.07 22.49
N ALA A 279 -4.05 2.16 23.01
CA ALA A 279 -4.97 1.02 23.10
C ALA A 279 -5.35 0.51 21.70
N ARG A 280 -5.45 -0.81 21.57
CA ARG A 280 -5.80 -1.50 20.33
C ARG A 280 -6.85 -2.55 20.58
N SER A 281 -7.73 -2.75 19.60
CA SER A 281 -8.59 -3.92 19.53
C SER A 281 -8.30 -4.70 18.27
N TYR A 282 -8.47 -6.01 18.34
CA TYR A 282 -8.10 -6.95 17.30
C TYR A 282 -9.30 -7.83 17.00
N VAL A 283 -9.49 -8.19 15.73
CA VAL A 283 -10.58 -9.08 15.33
C VAL A 283 -10.08 -10.23 14.49
N TRP A 284 -10.73 -11.36 14.70
CA TRP A 284 -10.66 -12.57 13.90
C TRP A 284 -12.07 -13.15 13.85
N PRO A 285 -12.84 -12.86 12.81
CA PRO A 285 -14.23 -13.31 12.75
C PRO A 285 -14.36 -14.85 12.77
N ASP A 286 -15.43 -15.35 13.36
CA ASP A 286 -15.72 -16.78 13.34
C ASP A 286 -15.83 -17.32 11.91
N ASN A 287 -15.30 -18.52 11.70
CA ASN A 287 -15.27 -19.16 10.39
C ASN A 287 -14.61 -18.33 9.27
N HIS A 288 -13.66 -17.48 9.63
CA HIS A 288 -12.80 -16.80 8.70
C HIS A 288 -11.68 -17.74 8.21
N TRP A 289 -11.05 -17.42 7.08
CA TRP A 289 -9.90 -18.18 6.59
C TRP A 289 -8.67 -18.02 7.50
N ASP A 290 -7.74 -18.97 7.45
CA ASP A 290 -6.48 -18.95 8.19
C ASP A 290 -5.32 -19.27 7.24
N TRP A 291 -4.10 -18.95 7.67
CA TRP A 291 -2.88 -19.35 6.98
C TRP A 291 -2.56 -20.83 7.24
N PRO A 292 -1.84 -21.51 6.33
CA PRO A 292 -1.42 -22.90 6.54
C PRO A 292 -0.35 -23.05 7.62
N VAL A 293 0.23 -21.93 8.10
CA VAL A 293 1.20 -21.85 9.19
C VAL A 293 0.72 -20.80 10.20
N HIS A 294 1.02 -21.03 11.48
CA HIS A 294 0.60 -20.08 12.51
C HIS A 294 1.36 -18.76 12.40
N LEU A 295 0.63 -17.66 12.23
CA LEU A 295 1.15 -16.30 12.16
C LEU A 295 0.44 -15.41 13.20
N PRO A 296 1.14 -14.43 13.82
CA PRO A 296 0.55 -13.56 14.85
C PRO A 296 -0.41 -12.53 14.28
N TYR A 297 -0.49 -12.37 12.96
CA TYR A 297 -1.27 -11.34 12.29
C TYR A 297 -2.77 -11.45 12.59
N ARG A 298 -3.48 -10.36 12.40
CA ARG A 298 -4.94 -10.29 12.61
C ARG A 298 -5.62 -9.79 11.34
N HIS A 299 -6.86 -10.27 11.13
CA HIS A 299 -7.66 -9.82 9.99
C HIS A 299 -8.06 -8.37 10.09
N GLY A 300 -8.20 -7.86 11.31
CA GLY A 300 -8.42 -6.44 11.56
C GLY A 300 -7.80 -5.97 12.86
N ILE A 301 -7.34 -4.72 12.86
CA ILE A 301 -6.84 -4.02 14.04
C ILE A 301 -7.41 -2.60 14.04
N ARG A 302 -7.95 -2.18 15.18
CA ARG A 302 -8.33 -0.78 15.43
C ARG A 302 -7.35 -0.14 16.40
N CYS A 303 -6.88 1.05 16.05
CA CYS A 303 -6.07 1.92 16.92
C CYS A 303 -6.55 3.37 16.74
N GLY A 304 -7.04 3.98 17.80
CA GLY A 304 -7.74 5.27 17.71
C GLY A 304 -8.96 5.18 16.80
N ASP A 305 -9.05 6.10 15.85
CA ASP A 305 -10.14 6.16 14.86
C ASP A 305 -9.85 5.34 13.59
N LEU A 306 -8.66 4.77 13.47
CA LEU A 306 -8.24 3.99 12.30
C LEU A 306 -8.48 2.49 12.51
N VAL A 307 -8.98 1.85 11.45
CA VAL A 307 -9.13 0.41 11.35
C VAL A 307 -8.35 -0.07 10.12
N PHE A 308 -7.38 -0.92 10.36
CA PHE A 308 -6.56 -1.54 9.31
C PHE A 308 -6.97 -3.00 9.15
N LEU A 309 -7.26 -3.41 7.94
CA LEU A 309 -7.46 -4.81 7.61
C LEU A 309 -6.17 -5.43 7.06
N GLY A 310 -5.94 -6.70 7.36
CA GLY A 310 -4.99 -7.52 6.59
C GLY A 310 -5.51 -7.74 5.18
N GLY A 311 -4.65 -8.10 4.24
CA GLY A 311 -5.04 -8.49 2.90
C GLY A 311 -6.10 -9.58 2.96
N GLN A 312 -7.28 -9.33 2.40
CA GLN A 312 -8.36 -10.31 2.37
C GLN A 312 -8.30 -11.07 1.05
N VAL A 313 -8.21 -12.38 1.16
CA VAL A 313 -7.99 -13.32 0.07
C VAL A 313 -9.08 -14.38 0.01
N PRO A 314 -9.38 -14.95 -1.17
CA PRO A 314 -10.47 -15.91 -1.34
C PRO A 314 -10.05 -17.33 -0.90
N LEU A 315 -9.67 -17.48 0.36
CA LEU A 315 -9.32 -18.78 0.95
C LEU A 315 -10.48 -19.34 1.77
N ASN A 316 -10.57 -20.66 1.79
CA ASN A 316 -11.39 -21.41 2.75
C ASN A 316 -10.66 -21.50 4.11
N GLN A 317 -11.34 -21.98 5.15
CA GLN A 317 -10.76 -22.17 6.49
C GLN A 317 -9.55 -23.12 6.51
N ASP A 318 -9.47 -24.05 5.58
CA ASP A 318 -8.36 -24.99 5.42
C ASP A 318 -7.21 -24.44 4.57
N ALA A 319 -7.20 -23.13 4.33
CA ALA A 319 -6.25 -22.41 3.48
C ALA A 319 -6.25 -22.85 2.00
N SER A 320 -7.24 -23.60 1.55
CA SER A 320 -7.42 -23.89 0.13
C SER A 320 -8.04 -22.70 -0.61
N VAL A 321 -7.66 -22.49 -1.89
CA VAL A 321 -8.23 -21.43 -2.72
C VAL A 321 -9.66 -21.76 -3.08
N ALA A 322 -10.59 -20.86 -2.75
CA ALA A 322 -12.00 -20.95 -3.15
C ALA A 322 -12.19 -20.44 -4.58
N TYR A 323 -13.22 -20.94 -5.27
CA TYR A 323 -13.65 -20.48 -6.60
C TYR A 323 -12.48 -20.32 -7.59
N LYS A 324 -11.59 -21.32 -7.65
CA LYS A 324 -10.36 -21.30 -8.45
C LYS A 324 -10.58 -20.77 -9.87
N GLY A 325 -9.82 -19.73 -10.23
CA GLY A 325 -9.86 -19.10 -11.54
C GLY A 325 -11.09 -18.20 -11.82
N ASP A 326 -12.06 -18.13 -10.91
CA ASP A 326 -13.23 -17.24 -11.05
C ASP A 326 -12.99 -15.90 -10.32
N MET A 327 -12.50 -14.90 -11.05
CA MET A 327 -12.20 -13.56 -10.53
C MET A 327 -13.41 -12.92 -9.82
N ALA A 328 -14.61 -13.04 -10.39
CA ALA A 328 -15.78 -12.39 -9.81
C ALA A 328 -16.20 -13.05 -8.50
N ALA A 329 -16.29 -14.38 -8.46
CA ALA A 329 -16.64 -15.12 -7.26
C ALA A 329 -15.58 -14.96 -6.15
N GLN A 330 -14.29 -14.92 -6.51
CA GLN A 330 -13.21 -14.66 -5.58
C GLN A 330 -13.27 -13.24 -5.01
N THR A 331 -13.58 -12.24 -5.84
CA THR A 331 -13.77 -10.85 -5.39
C THR A 331 -14.93 -10.75 -4.41
N GLU A 332 -16.08 -11.34 -4.72
CA GLU A 332 -17.26 -11.34 -3.84
C GLU A 332 -16.94 -11.99 -2.48
N LEU A 333 -16.23 -13.12 -2.47
CA LEU A 333 -15.84 -13.77 -1.22
C LEU A 333 -14.89 -12.89 -0.38
N SER A 334 -13.90 -12.25 -1.02
CA SER A 334 -12.99 -11.33 -0.33
C SER A 334 -13.74 -10.11 0.23
N MET A 335 -14.73 -9.57 -0.51
CA MET A 335 -15.59 -8.48 -0.02
C MET A 335 -16.47 -8.92 1.15
N GLU A 336 -16.98 -10.15 1.13
CA GLU A 336 -17.71 -10.73 2.28
C GLU A 336 -16.80 -10.85 3.51
N TYR A 337 -15.54 -11.24 3.35
CA TYR A 337 -14.57 -11.28 4.44
C TYR A 337 -14.28 -9.88 4.99
N ILE A 338 -14.12 -8.88 4.13
CA ILE A 338 -13.99 -7.47 4.54
C ILE A 338 -15.20 -7.04 5.35
N ARG A 339 -16.42 -7.35 4.87
CA ARG A 339 -17.68 -7.02 5.57
C ARG A 339 -17.71 -7.62 7.00
N ARG A 340 -17.29 -8.89 7.16
CA ARG A 340 -17.22 -9.54 8.48
C ARG A 340 -16.24 -8.84 9.42
N VAL A 341 -15.03 -8.53 8.94
CA VAL A 341 -14.02 -7.83 9.75
C VAL A 341 -14.52 -6.45 10.17
N LEU A 342 -15.12 -5.67 9.25
CA LEU A 342 -15.70 -4.36 9.56
C LEU A 342 -16.82 -4.48 10.59
N HIS A 343 -17.72 -5.46 10.44
CA HIS A 343 -18.85 -5.67 11.33
C HIS A 343 -18.43 -5.97 12.80
N GLU A 344 -17.32 -6.70 13.01
CA GLU A 344 -16.78 -6.95 14.36
C GLU A 344 -16.34 -5.64 15.06
N PHE A 345 -16.02 -4.59 14.30
CA PHE A 345 -15.75 -3.25 14.83
C PHE A 345 -17.00 -2.35 14.89
N GLY A 346 -18.17 -2.87 14.52
CA GLY A 346 -19.40 -2.08 14.40
C GLY A 346 -19.42 -1.15 13.19
N LEU A 347 -18.66 -1.47 12.15
CA LEU A 347 -18.49 -0.68 10.92
C LEU A 347 -19.11 -1.39 9.71
N ASP A 348 -19.24 -0.66 8.62
CA ASP A 348 -19.65 -1.14 7.30
C ASP A 348 -18.82 -0.47 6.19
N PHE A 349 -19.16 -0.73 4.93
CA PHE A 349 -18.45 -0.17 3.77
C PHE A 349 -18.48 1.36 3.68
N THR A 350 -19.42 2.04 4.34
CA THR A 350 -19.45 3.52 4.39
C THR A 350 -18.31 4.10 5.22
N HIS A 351 -17.65 3.27 6.03
CA HIS A 351 -16.50 3.64 6.85
C HIS A 351 -15.16 3.45 6.12
N VAL A 352 -15.16 2.79 4.97
CA VAL A 352 -13.94 2.56 4.18
C VAL A 352 -13.49 3.87 3.55
N VAL A 353 -12.23 4.23 3.76
CA VAL A 353 -11.60 5.42 3.17
C VAL A 353 -10.62 5.07 2.04
N ARG A 354 -10.03 3.86 2.08
CA ARG A 354 -9.16 3.34 1.03
C ARG A 354 -9.37 1.84 0.83
N ILE A 355 -9.41 1.42 -0.43
CA ILE A 355 -9.45 0.02 -0.85
C ILE A 355 -8.45 -0.21 -1.98
N ASN A 356 -7.39 -0.96 -1.72
CA ASN A 356 -6.39 -1.34 -2.69
C ASN A 356 -6.54 -2.80 -3.09
N THR A 357 -6.30 -3.09 -4.34
CA THR A 357 -6.54 -4.42 -4.91
C THR A 357 -5.32 -4.86 -5.69
N PHE A 358 -4.86 -6.06 -5.42
CA PHE A 358 -3.86 -6.77 -6.20
C PHE A 358 -4.55 -7.94 -6.88
N TYR A 359 -4.42 -8.07 -8.20
CA TYR A 359 -5.17 -9.09 -8.94
C TYR A 359 -4.30 -9.78 -9.99
N ALA A 360 -4.43 -11.11 -10.06
CA ALA A 360 -3.65 -11.93 -10.96
C ALA A 360 -4.26 -11.94 -12.37
N THR A 361 -3.44 -11.64 -13.37
CA THR A 361 -3.81 -11.66 -14.80
C THR A 361 -3.03 -12.69 -15.61
N GLY A 362 -2.13 -13.43 -14.98
CA GLY A 362 -1.19 -14.31 -15.67
C GLY A 362 -0.05 -13.55 -16.37
N ASP A 363 0.76 -14.28 -17.12
CA ASP A 363 1.97 -13.71 -17.76
C ASP A 363 1.68 -12.78 -18.94
N THR A 364 0.50 -12.88 -19.52
CA THR A 364 0.11 -12.11 -20.71
C THR A 364 -0.67 -10.83 -20.39
N GLY A 365 -0.96 -10.61 -19.12
CA GLY A 365 -1.86 -9.55 -18.68
C GLY A 365 -3.32 -9.83 -19.06
N ASP A 366 -4.18 -8.85 -18.83
CA ASP A 366 -5.60 -8.87 -19.21
C ASP A 366 -5.78 -8.06 -20.51
N ALA A 367 -5.47 -8.69 -21.63
CA ALA A 367 -5.44 -8.01 -22.94
C ALA A 367 -6.78 -7.39 -23.36
N ASP A 368 -7.91 -7.90 -22.89
CA ASP A 368 -9.26 -7.40 -23.15
C ASP A 368 -9.90 -6.72 -21.95
N GLU A 369 -9.12 -6.50 -20.87
CA GLU A 369 -9.55 -5.89 -19.62
C GLU A 369 -10.71 -6.66 -18.93
N SER A 370 -10.94 -7.91 -19.29
CA SER A 370 -12.10 -8.66 -18.78
C SER A 370 -11.96 -8.99 -17.29
N LEU A 371 -10.77 -9.35 -16.83
CA LEU A 371 -10.51 -9.66 -15.43
C LEU A 371 -10.60 -8.41 -14.57
N TRP A 372 -10.01 -7.30 -15.03
CA TRP A 372 -10.11 -6.01 -14.38
C TRP A 372 -11.56 -5.56 -14.23
N LYS A 373 -12.36 -5.62 -15.32
CA LYS A 373 -13.78 -5.24 -15.31
C LYS A 373 -14.61 -6.12 -14.39
N ARG A 374 -14.37 -7.44 -14.34
CA ARG A 374 -15.07 -8.36 -13.43
C ARG A 374 -14.75 -8.05 -11.96
N ASN A 375 -13.48 -7.83 -11.62
CA ASN A 375 -13.06 -7.39 -10.31
C ASN A 375 -13.72 -6.05 -9.93
N LEU A 376 -13.64 -5.03 -10.79
CA LEU A 376 -14.24 -3.73 -10.53
C LEU A 376 -15.75 -3.84 -10.31
N HIS A 377 -16.45 -4.57 -11.19
CA HIS A 377 -17.91 -4.72 -11.08
C HIS A 377 -18.30 -5.39 -9.77
N ALA A 378 -17.71 -6.53 -9.42
CA ALA A 378 -18.00 -7.22 -8.18
C ALA A 378 -17.72 -6.32 -6.96
N ARG A 379 -16.55 -5.71 -6.88
CA ARG A 379 -16.13 -4.90 -5.74
C ARG A 379 -16.96 -3.64 -5.55
N PHE A 380 -17.26 -2.91 -6.62
CA PHE A 380 -17.93 -1.62 -6.50
C PHE A 380 -19.44 -1.71 -6.32
N THR A 381 -20.07 -2.89 -6.46
CA THR A 381 -21.47 -3.09 -6.04
C THR A 381 -21.67 -2.90 -4.52
N HIS A 382 -20.61 -3.04 -3.73
CA HIS A 382 -20.65 -2.86 -2.27
C HIS A 382 -20.58 -1.39 -1.81
N PHE A 383 -20.29 -0.45 -2.73
CA PHE A 383 -20.14 0.96 -2.40
C PHE A 383 -21.23 1.83 -3.03
N VAL A 384 -21.65 2.83 -2.27
CA VAL A 384 -22.53 3.91 -2.76
C VAL A 384 -21.65 5.08 -3.19
N SER A 385 -21.97 5.74 -4.31
CA SER A 385 -21.25 6.92 -4.77
C SER A 385 -21.59 8.15 -3.90
N PRO A 386 -20.58 8.93 -3.48
CA PRO A 386 -19.15 8.74 -3.69
C PRO A 386 -18.55 7.69 -2.74
N GLY A 387 -17.63 6.87 -3.21
CA GLY A 387 -16.98 5.80 -2.46
C GLY A 387 -15.52 6.12 -2.06
N PRO A 388 -14.78 5.11 -1.57
CA PRO A 388 -13.40 5.27 -1.09
C PRO A 388 -12.42 5.59 -2.21
N THR A 389 -11.18 5.88 -1.85
CA THR A 389 -10.05 5.85 -2.79
C THR A 389 -9.67 4.42 -3.17
N THR A 390 -9.08 4.22 -4.33
CA THR A 390 -8.71 2.90 -4.82
C THR A 390 -7.42 2.91 -5.63
N THR A 391 -6.64 1.84 -5.51
CA THR A 391 -5.50 1.51 -6.36
C THR A 391 -5.62 0.06 -6.79
N GLY A 392 -5.44 -0.23 -8.06
CA GLY A 392 -5.61 -1.58 -8.60
C GLY A 392 -4.40 -2.03 -9.40
N ILE A 393 -3.62 -2.96 -8.86
CA ILE A 393 -2.35 -3.41 -9.45
C ILE A 393 -2.50 -4.82 -10.01
N PRO A 394 -2.39 -4.99 -11.34
CA PRO A 394 -2.31 -6.30 -11.96
C PRO A 394 -0.94 -6.93 -11.71
N LEU A 395 -0.93 -8.23 -11.49
CA LEU A 395 0.26 -9.03 -11.22
C LEU A 395 0.20 -10.34 -12.03
N PRO A 396 1.33 -10.98 -12.31
CA PRO A 396 1.34 -12.28 -12.98
C PRO A 396 0.65 -13.38 -12.13
N TYR A 397 0.83 -13.33 -10.82
CA TYR A 397 0.30 -14.29 -9.84
C TYR A 397 0.23 -13.65 -8.45
N LEU A 398 -0.44 -14.32 -7.52
CA LEU A 398 -0.47 -14.02 -6.10
C LEU A 398 0.09 -15.20 -5.29
N ALA A 399 0.02 -15.14 -3.95
CA ALA A 399 0.65 -16.10 -3.04
C ALA A 399 0.20 -17.57 -3.21
N TYR A 400 -0.89 -17.83 -3.91
CA TYR A 400 -1.39 -19.18 -4.21
C TYR A 400 -1.73 -19.33 -5.69
N ALA A 401 -1.47 -20.51 -6.25
CA ALA A 401 -1.94 -20.84 -7.58
C ALA A 401 -3.47 -20.71 -7.68
N GLU A 402 -3.96 -20.15 -8.78
CA GLU A 402 -5.40 -19.92 -9.06
C GLU A 402 -6.10 -18.95 -8.08
N MET A 403 -5.36 -18.29 -7.19
CA MET A 403 -5.84 -17.13 -6.43
C MET A 403 -5.70 -15.88 -7.31
N ASN A 404 -6.82 -15.21 -7.56
CA ASN A 404 -6.85 -14.11 -8.50
C ASN A 404 -6.92 -12.72 -7.84
N ILE A 405 -7.14 -12.63 -6.52
CA ILE A 405 -7.34 -11.34 -5.88
C ILE A 405 -6.86 -11.34 -4.42
N GLU A 406 -6.29 -10.21 -4.01
CA GLU A 406 -6.06 -9.81 -2.62
C GLU A 406 -6.50 -8.36 -2.46
N ILE A 407 -7.26 -8.06 -1.41
CA ILE A 407 -7.83 -6.73 -1.16
C ILE A 407 -7.38 -6.21 0.20
N ASP A 408 -6.78 -5.01 0.19
CA ASP A 408 -6.31 -4.28 1.36
C ASP A 408 -7.25 -3.10 1.66
N VAL A 409 -7.62 -2.89 2.93
CA VAL A 409 -8.60 -1.88 3.33
C VAL A 409 -8.12 -1.08 4.53
N ILE A 410 -8.36 0.24 4.46
CA ILE A 410 -8.33 1.14 5.62
C ILE A 410 -9.72 1.74 5.78
N ALA A 411 -10.23 1.70 7.02
CA ALA A 411 -11.47 2.33 7.41
C ALA A 411 -11.25 3.28 8.59
N MET A 412 -12.16 4.22 8.79
CA MET A 412 -12.14 5.16 9.91
C MET A 412 -13.51 5.23 10.57
N VAL A 413 -13.51 5.49 11.89
CA VAL A 413 -14.73 5.52 12.71
C VAL A 413 -15.39 6.89 12.73
#